data_377d8289756ce8df5b2e23ba51757c11
#
_entry.id   377d8289756ce8df5b2e23ba51757c11
#
_cell.length_a   1.000
_cell.length_b   1.000
_cell.length_c   1.000
_cell.angle_alpha   90.00
_cell.angle_beta   90.00
_cell.angle_gamma   90.00
#
_symmetry.space_group_name_H-M   'P 1'
#
loop_
_entity.id
_entity.type
_entity.pdbx_description
1 polymer ?
#
loop_
_entity_poly.entity_id
_entity_poly.type
_entity_poly.pdbx_seq_one_letter_code
_entity_poly.pdbx_strand_id
1 'polypeptide(L)'
;RNLKLLRDTEGKAECNLFKAMGLDYVFVKDGNDIPSLIQAFEGVKDSKKPVAVHIVTQKGKGYAPAEKDKETWHWHMPFDPETGKSLYNSDGEDYGTAIIFLRKCRLTRPCVL
;
A
#
# COMPACT_ATOMS: atom_id res chain seq x y z
N ARG A 1 2.14 -10.46 11.40
CA ARG A 1 3.38 -11.27 11.41
C ARG A 1 3.41 -12.27 10.24
N ASN A 2 2.36 -13.05 10.03
CA ASN A 2 2.30 -14.07 8.97
C ASN A 2 2.38 -13.46 7.54
N LEU A 3 1.65 -12.37 7.25
CA LEU A 3 1.73 -11.70 5.94
C LEU A 3 3.14 -11.20 5.60
N LYS A 4 3.90 -10.73 6.59
CA LYS A 4 5.30 -10.35 6.38
C LYS A 4 6.14 -11.57 6.02
N LEU A 5 5.98 -12.67 6.75
CA LEU A 5 6.67 -13.93 6.46
C LEU A 5 6.38 -14.43 5.03
N LEU A 6 5.11 -14.43 4.63
CA LEU A 6 4.71 -14.84 3.27
C LEU A 6 5.32 -13.97 2.18
N ARG A 7 5.43 -12.66 2.42
CA ARG A 7 6.08 -11.73 1.49
C ARG A 7 7.59 -11.99 1.42
N ASP A 8 8.24 -12.12 2.57
CA ASP A 8 9.70 -12.27 2.66
C ASP A 8 10.17 -13.63 2.10
N THR A 9 9.29 -14.65 2.10
CA THR A 9 9.54 -15.98 1.52
C THR A 9 8.91 -16.19 0.15
N GLU A 10 8.37 -15.13 -0.46
CA GLU A 10 7.66 -15.21 -1.75
C GLU A 10 6.56 -16.30 -1.75
N GLY A 11 5.83 -16.39 -0.65
CA GLY A 11 4.75 -17.36 -0.47
C GLY A 11 5.18 -18.80 -0.15
N LYS A 12 6.47 -19.08 -0.04
CA LYS A 12 7.00 -20.44 0.16
C LYS A 12 7.05 -20.89 1.62
N ALA A 13 6.69 -20.01 2.56
CA ALA A 13 6.68 -20.36 3.99
C ALA A 13 5.76 -21.56 4.25
N GLU A 14 6.22 -22.53 5.04
CA GLU A 14 5.41 -23.67 5.47
C GLU A 14 4.19 -23.23 6.28
N CYS A 15 4.38 -22.24 7.17
CA CYS A 15 3.28 -21.63 7.92
C CYS A 15 2.57 -20.58 7.09
N ASN A 16 1.50 -20.97 6.43
CA ASN A 16 0.66 -20.11 5.60
C ASN A 16 -0.77 -20.09 6.14
N LEU A 17 -1.17 -18.92 6.67
CA LEU A 17 -2.50 -18.70 7.25
C LEU A 17 -3.63 -19.04 6.27
N PHE A 18 -3.50 -18.66 4.99
CA PHE A 18 -4.54 -18.91 3.99
C PHE A 18 -4.71 -20.40 3.71
N LYS A 19 -3.59 -21.13 3.63
CA LYS A 19 -3.65 -22.60 3.49
C LYS A 19 -4.23 -23.27 4.72
N ALA A 20 -3.92 -22.76 5.92
CA ALA A 20 -4.50 -23.24 7.18
C ALA A 20 -6.03 -23.01 7.26
N MET A 21 -6.55 -22.00 6.55
CA MET A 21 -7.98 -21.76 6.39
C MET A 21 -8.64 -22.59 5.28
N GLY A 22 -7.89 -23.48 4.62
CA GLY A 22 -8.41 -24.31 3.53
C GLY A 22 -8.44 -23.64 2.17
N LEU A 23 -7.81 -22.48 2.02
CA LEU A 23 -7.69 -21.77 0.74
C LEU A 23 -6.50 -22.28 -0.06
N ASP A 24 -6.63 -22.36 -1.38
CA ASP A 24 -5.46 -22.43 -2.25
C ASP A 24 -4.75 -21.07 -2.23
N TYR A 25 -3.45 -21.03 -2.53
CA TYR A 25 -2.66 -19.81 -2.36
C TYR A 25 -1.71 -19.60 -3.52
N VAL A 26 -1.76 -18.39 -4.09
CA VAL A 26 -0.87 -17.92 -5.15
C VAL A 26 -0.20 -16.63 -4.69
N PHE A 27 1.10 -16.49 -4.90
CA PHE A 27 1.87 -15.31 -4.58
C PHE A 27 2.33 -14.59 -5.86
N VAL A 28 2.05 -13.28 -5.95
CA VAL A 28 2.48 -12.41 -7.05
C VAL A 28 3.45 -11.37 -6.51
N LYS A 29 4.72 -11.51 -6.84
CA LYS A 29 5.80 -10.64 -6.34
C LYS A 29 5.72 -9.22 -6.90
N ASP A 30 5.46 -9.09 -8.19
CA ASP A 30 5.33 -7.80 -8.87
C ASP A 30 3.88 -7.53 -9.28
N GLY A 31 3.13 -7.02 -8.32
CA GLY A 31 1.71 -6.73 -8.50
C GLY A 31 1.43 -5.40 -9.22
N ASN A 32 2.46 -4.65 -9.60
CA ASN A 32 2.33 -3.50 -10.49
C ASN A 32 2.59 -3.87 -11.96
N ASP A 33 2.99 -5.12 -12.23
CA ASP A 33 3.17 -5.66 -13.57
C ASP A 33 1.88 -6.33 -14.05
N ILE A 34 1.24 -5.76 -15.07
CA ILE A 34 -0.05 -6.28 -15.58
C ILE A 34 0.08 -7.68 -16.18
N PRO A 35 1.11 -8.02 -16.98
CA PRO A 35 1.32 -9.38 -17.45
C PRO A 35 1.39 -10.43 -16.33
N SER A 36 2.13 -10.14 -15.26
CA SER A 36 2.23 -11.03 -14.08
C SER A 36 0.87 -11.25 -13.40
N LEU A 37 0.04 -10.21 -13.32
CA LEU A 37 -1.32 -10.31 -12.79
C LEU A 37 -2.20 -11.18 -13.68
N ILE A 38 -2.18 -10.95 -14.99
CA ILE A 38 -2.95 -11.75 -15.96
C ILE A 38 -2.57 -13.22 -15.83
N GLN A 39 -1.28 -13.55 -15.84
CA GLN A 39 -0.80 -14.92 -15.69
C GLN A 39 -1.30 -15.57 -14.39
N ALA A 40 -1.24 -14.83 -13.27
CA ALA A 40 -1.69 -15.34 -11.99
C ALA A 40 -3.20 -15.64 -11.99
N PHE A 41 -4.01 -14.72 -12.54
CA PHE A 41 -5.47 -14.90 -12.61
C PHE A 41 -5.88 -15.98 -13.62
N GLU A 42 -5.21 -16.10 -14.76
CA GLU A 42 -5.41 -17.20 -15.70
C GLU A 42 -5.14 -18.56 -15.08
N GLY A 43 -4.10 -18.65 -14.24
CA GLY A 43 -3.75 -19.88 -13.52
C GLY A 43 -4.80 -20.33 -12.51
N VAL A 44 -5.67 -19.44 -12.05
CA VAL A 44 -6.68 -19.75 -11.01
C VAL A 44 -8.12 -19.61 -11.45
N LYS A 45 -8.41 -19.09 -12.64
CA LYS A 45 -9.77 -18.78 -13.11
C LYS A 45 -10.73 -19.97 -13.11
N ASP A 46 -10.22 -21.18 -13.34
CA ASP A 46 -11.01 -22.42 -13.40
C ASP A 46 -10.96 -23.22 -12.09
N SER A 47 -10.39 -22.64 -11.02
CA SER A 47 -10.30 -23.30 -9.73
C SER A 47 -11.70 -23.62 -9.17
N LYS A 48 -11.87 -24.84 -8.66
CA LYS A 48 -13.10 -25.27 -7.97
C LYS A 48 -13.10 -24.92 -6.49
N LYS A 49 -11.95 -24.46 -5.97
CA LYS A 49 -11.77 -24.06 -4.58
C LYS A 49 -11.51 -22.55 -4.50
N PRO A 50 -11.84 -21.93 -3.38
CA PRO A 50 -11.47 -20.53 -3.18
C PRO A 50 -9.95 -20.38 -3.12
N VAL A 51 -9.43 -19.36 -3.79
CA VAL A 51 -7.99 -19.08 -3.92
C VAL A 51 -7.68 -17.69 -3.34
N ALA A 52 -6.68 -17.63 -2.49
CA ALA A 52 -6.10 -16.37 -2.04
C ALA A 52 -4.95 -15.96 -2.98
N VAL A 53 -5.16 -14.93 -3.78
CA VAL A 53 -4.11 -14.34 -4.61
C VAL A 53 -3.47 -13.18 -3.83
N HIS A 54 -2.26 -13.42 -3.30
CA HIS A 54 -1.51 -12.44 -2.52
C HIS A 54 -0.60 -11.63 -3.44
N ILE A 55 -0.96 -10.38 -3.66
CA ILE A 55 -0.29 -9.49 -4.59
C ILE A 55 0.52 -8.46 -3.80
N VAL A 56 1.82 -8.31 -4.13
CA VAL A 56 2.68 -7.28 -3.55
C VAL A 56 2.74 -6.10 -4.52
N THR A 57 2.23 -4.96 -4.11
CA THR A 57 2.23 -3.73 -4.90
C THR A 57 3.06 -2.64 -4.26
N GLN A 58 3.61 -1.76 -5.07
CA GLN A 58 4.19 -0.49 -4.64
C GLN A 58 3.17 0.62 -4.89
N LYS A 59 2.66 1.24 -3.82
CA LYS A 59 1.76 2.38 -3.94
C LYS A 59 2.49 3.57 -4.59
N GLY A 60 1.83 4.23 -5.54
CA GLY A 60 2.40 5.37 -6.27
C GLY A 60 3.38 4.98 -7.38
N LYS A 61 3.49 3.68 -7.74
CA LYS A 61 4.38 3.19 -8.78
C LYS A 61 4.23 3.96 -10.09
N GLY A 62 5.36 4.46 -10.61
CA GLY A 62 5.41 5.24 -11.85
C GLY A 62 5.34 6.76 -11.64
N TYR A 63 5.10 7.23 -10.41
CA TYR A 63 5.15 8.65 -10.07
C TYR A 63 6.12 8.90 -8.92
N ALA A 64 7.30 9.42 -9.22
CA ALA A 64 8.41 9.53 -8.27
C ALA A 64 8.06 10.28 -6.96
N PRO A 65 7.27 11.38 -6.95
CA PRO A 65 6.84 12.02 -5.71
C PRO A 65 6.02 11.10 -4.81
N ALA A 66 5.10 10.29 -5.40
CA ALA A 66 4.26 9.38 -4.66
C ALA A 66 5.02 8.14 -4.16
N GLU A 67 6.01 7.69 -4.90
CA GLU A 67 6.89 6.59 -4.46
C GLU A 67 7.73 6.99 -3.25
N LYS A 68 8.14 8.27 -3.20
CA LYS A 68 8.98 8.83 -2.14
C LYS A 68 8.20 9.12 -0.86
N ASP A 69 6.98 9.64 -0.98
CA ASP A 69 6.14 10.01 0.14
C ASP A 69 4.72 9.45 -0.01
N LYS A 70 4.56 8.17 0.40
CA LYS A 70 3.32 7.41 0.26
C LYS A 70 2.20 7.92 1.17
N GLU A 71 2.53 8.59 2.27
CA GLU A 71 1.55 9.11 3.21
C GLU A 71 0.88 10.36 2.64
N THR A 72 1.64 11.34 2.18
CA THR A 72 1.11 12.54 1.54
C THR A 72 0.30 12.21 0.30
N TRP A 73 0.74 11.22 -0.49
CA TRP A 73 0.07 10.79 -1.72
C TRP A 73 -0.96 9.67 -1.51
N HIS A 74 -1.34 9.39 -0.26
CA HIS A 74 -2.40 8.43 0.03
C HIS A 74 -3.74 8.87 -0.52
N TRP A 75 -4.06 10.14 -0.37
CA TRP A 75 -5.18 10.85 -0.98
C TRP A 75 -4.71 12.28 -1.29
N HIS A 76 -5.04 12.77 -2.48
CA HIS A 76 -4.63 14.09 -2.90
C HIS A 76 -5.78 14.77 -3.67
N MET A 77 -5.97 16.07 -3.43
CA MET A 77 -6.83 16.91 -4.27
C MET A 77 -6.21 17.05 -5.66
N PRO A 78 -6.94 17.55 -6.68
CA PRO A 78 -6.36 17.82 -7.99
C PRO A 78 -5.03 18.56 -7.87
N PHE A 79 -4.03 18.08 -8.59
CA PHE A 79 -2.67 18.60 -8.54
C PHE A 79 -2.07 18.68 -9.94
N ASP A 80 -1.02 19.48 -10.08
CA ASP A 80 -0.22 19.55 -11.29
C ASP A 80 0.75 18.34 -11.33
N PRO A 81 0.65 17.44 -12.33
CA PRO A 81 1.48 16.24 -12.40
C PRO A 81 2.98 16.52 -12.55
N GLU A 82 3.36 17.65 -13.15
CA GLU A 82 4.77 17.99 -13.37
C GLU A 82 5.44 18.49 -12.09
N THR A 83 4.74 19.31 -11.32
CA THR A 83 5.28 19.95 -10.13
C THR A 83 4.88 19.29 -8.83
N GLY A 84 3.83 18.45 -8.85
CA GLY A 84 3.23 17.85 -7.65
C GLY A 84 2.47 18.85 -6.77
N LYS A 85 2.30 20.09 -7.19
CA LYS A 85 1.61 21.11 -6.41
C LYS A 85 0.11 20.94 -6.47
N SER A 86 -0.57 21.10 -5.33
CA SER A 86 -2.02 21.11 -5.29
C SER A 86 -2.57 22.30 -6.11
N LEU A 87 -3.56 22.01 -6.94
CA LEU A 87 -4.36 23.00 -7.66
C LEU A 87 -5.53 23.51 -6.80
N TYR A 88 -5.74 22.90 -5.64
CA TYR A 88 -6.78 23.25 -4.70
C TYR A 88 -6.19 24.07 -3.57
N ASN A 89 -6.66 25.30 -3.41
CA ASN A 89 -6.38 26.14 -2.25
C ASN A 89 -7.58 25.99 -1.29
N SER A 90 -7.37 25.32 -0.17
CA SER A 90 -8.34 25.36 0.92
C SER A 90 -8.12 26.68 1.68
N ASP A 91 -9.10 27.58 1.66
CA ASP A 91 -9.05 28.81 2.43
C ASP A 91 -9.35 28.61 3.93
N GLY A 92 -9.29 27.37 4.42
CA GLY A 92 -9.60 27.02 5.79
C GLY A 92 -8.71 25.93 6.38
N GLU A 93 -8.50 25.99 7.69
CA GLU A 93 -7.91 24.89 8.45
C GLU A 93 -8.91 23.74 8.56
N ASP A 94 -8.51 22.56 8.12
CA ASP A 94 -9.26 21.32 8.35
C ASP A 94 -8.75 20.60 9.61
N TYR A 95 -9.54 19.64 10.09
CA TYR A 95 -9.17 18.82 11.26
C TYR A 95 -7.88 18.02 11.03
N GLY A 96 -7.60 17.58 9.79
CA GLY A 96 -6.38 16.87 9.43
C GLY A 96 -5.15 17.74 9.61
N THR A 97 -5.19 18.97 9.11
CA THR A 97 -4.12 19.96 9.25
C THR A 97 -3.89 20.33 10.71
N ALA A 98 -4.96 20.53 11.49
CA ALA A 98 -4.87 20.80 12.92
C ALA A 98 -4.22 19.65 13.70
N ILE A 99 -4.58 18.40 13.41
CA ILE A 99 -3.99 17.21 14.05
C ILE A 99 -2.50 17.06 13.70
N ILE A 100 -2.12 17.27 12.44
CA ILE A 100 -0.71 17.23 12.02
C ILE A 100 0.10 18.31 12.72
N PHE A 101 -0.44 19.51 12.84
CA PHE A 101 0.18 20.61 13.56
C PHE A 101 0.40 20.27 15.03
N LEU A 102 -0.62 19.76 15.72
CA LEU A 102 -0.53 19.34 17.13
C LEU A 102 0.51 18.22 17.33
N ARG A 103 0.58 17.26 16.40
CA ARG A 103 1.57 16.18 16.45
C ARG A 103 2.99 16.72 16.30
N LYS A 104 3.22 17.66 15.36
CA LYS A 104 4.52 18.31 15.19
C LYS A 104 4.91 19.12 16.44
N CYS A 105 3.99 19.89 17.00
CA CYS A 105 4.24 20.66 18.23
C CYS A 105 4.60 19.76 19.42
N ARG A 106 4.00 18.58 19.54
CA ARG A 106 4.26 17.62 20.62
C ARG A 106 5.65 16.96 20.51
N LEU A 107 6.14 16.79 19.27
CA LEU A 107 7.47 16.22 19.01
C LEU A 107 8.62 17.24 19.15
N THR A 108 8.33 18.53 19.09
CA THR A 108 9.32 19.60 19.14
C THR A 108 9.43 20.29 20.49
N ARG A 109 8.56 19.95 21.47
CA ARG A 109 8.71 20.45 22.85
C ARG A 109 9.63 19.50 23.61
N PRO A 110 10.79 19.98 24.13
CA PRO A 110 11.51 19.24 25.14
C PRO A 110 10.58 19.08 26.35
N CYS A 111 10.49 17.85 26.88
CA CYS A 111 9.87 17.63 28.20
C CYS A 111 10.66 18.46 29.22
N VAL A 112 10.13 19.61 29.58
CA VAL A 112 10.57 20.29 30.80
C VAL A 112 9.80 19.64 31.92
N LEU A 113 10.52 18.81 32.70
CA LEU A 113 10.11 18.36 34.02
C LEU A 113 10.20 19.54 34.96
#